data_1ef3b41b9b642ce87f7d35b69f7498e7
#
_entry.id   1ef3b41b9b642ce87f7d35b69f7498e7
#
_cell.length_a   1.000
_cell.length_b   1.000
_cell.length_c   1.000
_cell.angle_alpha   90.00
_cell.angle_beta   90.00
_cell.angle_gamma   90.00
#
_symmetry.space_group_name_H-M   'P 1'
#
loop_
_entity.id
_entity.type
_entity.pdbx_description
1 polymer ?
#
loop_
_entity_poly.entity_id
_entity_poly.type
_entity_poly.pdbx_seq_one_letter_code
_entity_poly.pdbx_strand_id
1 'polypeptide(L)'
;MEQETQNQHVVPQVHLKSFLGKDKKKLSCLNINKLRIEKDQSPSRICSGRFHYAEIPGLSDEYGQEAEIAFGVIEDWYGKNKGKIEEKLINKERLTDGEKYDLSFLISNFLFRGYSHREDTLHFSKKMLDEITDGLDKDVTINGISQEDAYKEVEKTSYATNQAFRDGLANALTHKKWEVLINLNEKYKFITSDEPVIQYVPDFAKKWPMFSTSYVVMTQLFHLSPKVAIVATFQPNHEGEWDFIDVTNKVDKIFESNLKYINYSYKYAYADSDHFFQKLIDFESKKRNQDTQ
;
A
#
# COMPACT_ATOMS: atom_id res chain seq x y z
N MET A 1 -14.65 21.91 -20.53
CA MET A 1 -14.28 20.48 -20.63
C MET A 1 -13.12 20.29 -19.68
N GLU A 2 -13.33 19.66 -18.56
CA GLU A 2 -12.26 19.27 -17.66
C GLU A 2 -11.40 18.22 -18.38
N GLN A 3 -10.10 18.36 -18.23
CA GLN A 3 -9.14 17.50 -18.92
C GLN A 3 -9.12 16.17 -18.18
N GLU A 4 -9.55 15.08 -18.83
CA GLU A 4 -9.54 13.74 -18.24
C GLU A 4 -8.13 13.31 -17.85
N THR A 5 -7.98 12.85 -16.61
CA THR A 5 -6.72 12.29 -16.11
C THR A 5 -6.53 10.89 -16.67
N GLN A 6 -5.80 10.78 -17.78
CA GLN A 6 -5.57 9.48 -18.44
C GLN A 6 -4.56 8.59 -17.69
N ASN A 7 -3.60 9.17 -16.99
CA ASN A 7 -2.53 8.44 -16.30
C ASN A 7 -2.76 8.50 -14.79
N GLN A 8 -3.42 7.47 -14.28
CA GLN A 8 -3.84 7.37 -12.88
C GLN A 8 -2.77 6.64 -12.05
N HIS A 9 -2.41 7.19 -10.90
CA HIS A 9 -1.37 6.64 -10.03
C HIS A 9 -1.97 5.73 -8.96
N VAL A 10 -1.52 4.48 -8.91
CA VAL A 10 -1.83 3.54 -7.81
C VAL A 10 -1.13 4.00 -6.54
N VAL A 11 0.15 4.34 -6.65
CA VAL A 11 0.90 4.98 -5.57
C VAL A 11 1.04 6.46 -5.87
N PRO A 12 0.53 7.36 -5.01
CA PRO A 12 0.59 8.78 -5.23
C PRO A 12 2.02 9.29 -5.43
N GLN A 13 2.19 10.20 -6.39
CA GLN A 13 3.50 10.82 -6.63
C GLN A 13 4.05 11.54 -5.40
N VAL A 14 3.18 12.12 -4.56
CA VAL A 14 3.58 12.82 -3.33
C VAL A 14 4.24 11.85 -2.34
N HIS A 15 3.79 10.59 -2.30
CA HIS A 15 4.42 9.55 -1.50
C HIS A 15 5.77 9.12 -2.08
N LEU A 16 5.82 8.80 -3.37
CA LEU A 16 7.07 8.43 -4.06
C LEU A 16 8.13 9.52 -3.96
N LYS A 17 7.75 10.79 -4.06
CA LYS A 17 8.66 11.93 -3.89
C LYS A 17 9.26 12.01 -2.49
N SER A 18 8.64 11.41 -1.47
CA SER A 18 9.20 11.33 -0.11
C SER A 18 10.46 10.48 -0.03
N PHE A 19 10.60 9.53 -0.93
CA PHE A 19 11.74 8.61 -1.00
C PHE A 19 12.82 9.05 -1.98
N LEU A 20 12.71 10.26 -2.53
CA LEU A 20 13.80 10.86 -3.29
C LEU A 20 14.94 11.24 -2.35
N GLY A 21 16.17 10.95 -2.77
CA GLY A 21 17.35 11.47 -2.09
C GLY A 21 17.44 12.99 -2.21
N LYS A 22 18.22 13.61 -1.32
CA LYS A 22 18.51 15.04 -1.36
C LYS A 22 19.03 15.41 -2.77
N ASP A 23 18.43 16.43 -3.36
CA ASP A 23 18.76 16.92 -4.71
C ASP A 23 18.52 15.91 -5.86
N LYS A 24 17.85 14.81 -5.61
CA LYS A 24 17.50 13.82 -6.64
C LYS A 24 16.09 14.05 -7.18
N LYS A 25 15.94 13.79 -8.47
CA LYS A 25 14.64 13.85 -9.17
C LYS A 25 14.12 12.46 -9.55
N LYS A 26 14.90 11.42 -9.24
CA LYS A 26 14.64 10.05 -9.67
C LYS A 26 14.95 9.05 -8.56
N LEU A 27 14.25 7.93 -8.59
CA LEU A 27 14.36 6.81 -7.66
C LEU A 27 15.13 5.66 -8.29
N SER A 28 15.86 4.91 -7.49
CA SER A 28 16.28 3.56 -7.83
C SER A 28 15.10 2.62 -7.66
N CYS A 29 14.92 1.70 -8.60
CA CYS A 29 13.84 0.74 -8.64
C CYS A 29 14.42 -0.68 -8.66
N LEU A 30 13.93 -1.56 -7.81
CA LEU A 30 14.17 -2.99 -7.88
C LEU A 30 12.96 -3.67 -8.51
N ASN A 31 13.17 -4.33 -9.65
CA ASN A 31 12.21 -5.30 -10.14
C ASN A 31 12.39 -6.60 -9.33
N ILE A 32 11.43 -6.91 -8.47
CA ILE A 32 11.53 -7.98 -7.48
C ILE A 32 11.55 -9.35 -8.17
N ASN A 33 10.70 -9.55 -9.16
CA ASN A 33 10.59 -10.82 -9.88
C ASN A 33 11.85 -11.18 -10.68
N LYS A 34 12.55 -10.13 -11.16
CA LYS A 34 13.79 -10.29 -11.97
C LYS A 34 15.06 -10.11 -11.15
N LEU A 35 14.95 -9.69 -9.89
CA LEU A 35 16.07 -9.27 -9.02
C LEU A 35 17.03 -8.31 -9.77
N ARG A 36 16.46 -7.36 -10.51
CA ARG A 36 17.21 -6.42 -11.34
C ARG A 36 16.94 -4.98 -10.91
N ILE A 37 18.03 -4.24 -10.70
CA ILE A 37 17.96 -2.79 -10.39
C ILE A 37 17.77 -2.02 -11.70
N GLU A 38 16.74 -1.18 -11.70
CA GLU A 38 16.45 -0.19 -12.73
C GLU A 38 16.66 1.19 -12.12
N LYS A 39 17.67 1.91 -12.59
CA LYS A 39 17.98 3.26 -12.08
C LYS A 39 17.15 4.32 -12.79
N ASP A 40 17.16 5.49 -12.20
CA ASP A 40 16.62 6.72 -12.81
C ASP A 40 15.12 6.71 -13.13
N GLN A 41 14.32 6.11 -12.27
CA GLN A 41 12.87 6.10 -12.42
C GLN A 41 12.23 7.39 -11.92
N SER A 42 11.45 8.06 -12.76
CA SER A 42 10.70 9.25 -12.36
C SER A 42 9.43 8.89 -11.61
N PRO A 43 9.13 9.51 -10.44
CA PRO A 43 7.87 9.31 -9.73
C PRO A 43 6.62 9.51 -10.60
N SER A 44 6.70 10.36 -11.62
CA SER A 44 5.57 10.60 -12.54
C SER A 44 5.32 9.49 -13.57
N ARG A 45 6.22 8.52 -13.67
CA ARG A 45 6.15 7.43 -14.67
C ARG A 45 6.02 6.04 -14.06
N ILE A 46 6.17 5.93 -12.75
CA ILE A 46 6.09 4.66 -12.03
C ILE A 46 4.78 4.58 -11.24
N CYS A 47 4.34 3.38 -10.94
CA CYS A 47 3.11 3.09 -10.21
C CYS A 47 1.89 3.79 -10.80
N SER A 48 1.82 3.88 -12.13
CA SER A 48 0.69 4.48 -12.82
C SER A 48 0.24 3.58 -13.97
N GLY A 49 -1.05 3.58 -14.21
CA GLY A 49 -1.69 2.90 -15.33
C GLY A 49 -2.61 3.86 -16.08
N ARG A 50 -2.75 3.64 -17.37
CA ARG A 50 -3.70 4.41 -18.16
C ARG A 50 -5.11 3.95 -17.77
N PHE A 51 -5.95 4.88 -17.33
CA PHE A 51 -7.33 4.61 -16.87
C PHE A 51 -7.41 3.49 -15.83
N HIS A 52 -6.48 3.43 -14.89
CA HIS A 52 -6.36 2.33 -13.93
C HIS A 52 -7.66 2.11 -13.12
N TYR A 53 -8.40 3.16 -12.82
CA TYR A 53 -9.69 3.11 -12.11
C TYR A 53 -10.89 3.16 -13.04
N ALA A 54 -10.69 3.35 -14.35
CA ALA A 54 -11.73 3.48 -15.37
C ALA A 54 -11.71 2.36 -16.42
N GLU A 55 -10.91 1.32 -16.23
CA GLU A 55 -10.71 0.22 -17.21
C GLU A 55 -11.91 -0.71 -17.37
N ILE A 56 -13.10 -0.16 -17.47
CA ILE A 56 -14.27 -0.96 -17.82
C ILE A 56 -14.77 -0.47 -19.19
N PRO A 57 -14.48 -1.18 -20.29
CA PRO A 57 -14.97 -0.79 -21.60
C PRO A 57 -16.49 -0.67 -21.58
N GLY A 58 -17.01 0.51 -21.89
CA GLY A 58 -18.44 0.76 -22.01
C GLY A 58 -19.16 1.30 -20.79
N LEU A 59 -18.46 1.53 -19.67
CA LEU A 59 -18.97 2.33 -18.56
C LEU A 59 -18.47 3.77 -18.65
N SER A 60 -19.35 4.72 -18.33
CA SER A 60 -19.06 6.15 -18.49
C SER A 60 -17.76 6.54 -17.79
N ASP A 61 -16.99 7.41 -18.44
CA ASP A 61 -15.74 8.01 -17.93
C ASP A 61 -15.90 8.71 -16.56
N GLU A 62 -17.12 8.97 -16.14
CA GLU A 62 -17.46 9.65 -14.89
C GLU A 62 -16.92 8.92 -13.64
N TYR A 63 -16.99 7.59 -13.58
CA TYR A 63 -16.61 6.83 -12.37
C TYR A 63 -15.11 6.85 -12.09
N GLY A 64 -14.29 6.76 -13.12
CA GLY A 64 -12.85 6.83 -12.98
C GLY A 64 -12.38 8.21 -12.51
N GLN A 65 -13.08 9.26 -12.91
CA GLN A 65 -12.79 10.63 -12.50
C GLN A 65 -13.23 10.91 -11.06
N GLU A 66 -14.39 10.39 -10.62
CA GLU A 66 -14.82 10.53 -9.23
C GLU A 66 -13.84 9.89 -8.24
N ALA A 67 -13.34 8.71 -8.54
CA ALA A 67 -12.32 8.05 -7.72
C ALA A 67 -11.02 8.88 -7.68
N GLU A 68 -10.56 9.39 -8.81
CA GLU A 68 -9.36 10.21 -8.90
C GLU A 68 -9.52 11.54 -8.14
N ILE A 69 -10.68 12.18 -8.24
CA ILE A 69 -11.00 13.39 -7.47
C ILE A 69 -10.99 13.10 -5.96
N ALA A 70 -11.63 12.01 -5.53
CA ALA A 70 -11.66 11.62 -4.12
C ALA A 70 -10.25 11.32 -3.58
N PHE A 71 -9.41 10.65 -4.37
CA PHE A 71 -8.02 10.41 -4.01
C PHE A 71 -7.19 11.69 -4.00
N GLY A 72 -7.44 12.62 -4.92
CA GLY A 72 -6.76 13.93 -4.98
C GLY A 72 -6.91 14.71 -3.68
N VAL A 73 -8.06 14.68 -3.03
CA VAL A 73 -8.30 15.38 -1.76
C VAL A 73 -7.36 14.88 -0.66
N ILE A 74 -7.23 13.56 -0.50
CA ILE A 74 -6.36 12.99 0.55
C ILE A 74 -4.87 13.14 0.19
N GLU A 75 -4.53 13.09 -1.09
CA GLU A 75 -3.15 13.34 -1.55
C GLU A 75 -2.72 14.79 -1.31
N ASP A 76 -3.59 15.74 -1.54
CA ASP A 76 -3.36 17.16 -1.24
C ASP A 76 -3.17 17.39 0.26
N TRP A 77 -4.02 16.79 1.10
CA TRP A 77 -3.86 16.84 2.54
C TRP A 77 -2.49 16.27 2.95
N TYR A 78 -2.14 15.10 2.42
CA TYR A 78 -0.86 14.44 2.70
C TYR A 78 0.32 15.31 2.27
N GLY A 79 0.26 15.88 1.07
CA GLY A 79 1.30 16.77 0.56
C GLY A 79 1.56 17.98 1.47
N LYS A 80 0.49 18.56 2.04
CA LYS A 80 0.56 19.72 2.94
C LYS A 80 1.03 19.37 4.36
N ASN A 81 0.69 18.19 4.88
CA ASN A 81 0.86 17.85 6.29
C ASN A 81 2.02 16.87 6.56
N LYS A 82 2.48 16.13 5.55
CA LYS A 82 3.49 15.07 5.71
C LYS A 82 4.74 15.52 6.46
N GLY A 83 5.32 16.66 6.09
CA GLY A 83 6.54 17.17 6.74
C GLY A 83 6.34 17.44 8.22
N LYS A 84 5.22 18.06 8.61
CA LYS A 84 4.87 18.31 10.00
C LYS A 84 4.63 17.01 10.77
N ILE A 85 3.94 16.04 10.17
CA ILE A 85 3.70 14.73 10.77
C ILE A 85 5.03 14.00 10.99
N GLU A 86 5.89 13.95 9.98
CA GLU A 86 7.21 13.33 10.06
C GLU A 86 8.06 13.96 11.18
N GLU A 87 8.09 15.29 11.26
CA GLU A 87 8.82 16.03 12.29
C GLU A 87 8.33 15.68 13.69
N LYS A 88 7.01 15.69 13.95
CA LYS A 88 6.42 15.26 15.21
C LYS A 88 6.86 13.86 15.61
N LEU A 89 6.74 12.90 14.66
CA LEU A 89 7.07 11.51 14.94
C LEU A 89 8.57 11.32 15.21
N ILE A 90 9.46 12.03 14.50
CA ILE A 90 10.91 12.03 14.78
C ILE A 90 11.20 12.57 16.17
N ASN A 91 10.48 13.61 16.59
CA ASN A 91 10.60 14.20 17.91
C ASN A 91 9.90 13.38 19.02
N LYS A 92 9.34 12.21 18.68
CA LYS A 92 8.59 11.33 19.58
C LYS A 92 7.32 11.99 20.15
N GLU A 93 6.75 12.90 19.39
CA GLU A 93 5.49 13.54 19.72
C GLU A 93 4.33 12.73 19.15
N ARG A 94 3.29 12.51 19.97
CA ARG A 94 2.06 11.87 19.48
C ARG A 94 1.30 12.82 18.57
N LEU A 95 0.68 12.26 17.55
CA LEU A 95 -0.28 12.98 16.74
C LEU A 95 -1.55 13.25 17.55
N THR A 96 -2.22 14.35 17.25
CA THR A 96 -3.59 14.57 17.75
C THR A 96 -4.52 13.50 17.18
N ASP A 97 -5.68 13.28 17.79
CA ASP A 97 -6.66 12.29 17.32
C ASP A 97 -7.07 12.55 15.86
N GLY A 98 -7.23 13.83 15.48
CA GLY A 98 -7.52 14.23 14.11
C GLY A 98 -6.38 13.88 13.15
N GLU A 99 -5.14 14.23 13.47
CA GLU A 99 -3.96 13.90 12.65
C GLU A 99 -3.77 12.37 12.54
N LYS A 100 -4.03 11.63 13.64
CA LYS A 100 -3.98 10.16 13.64
C LYS A 100 -5.04 9.58 12.74
N TYR A 101 -6.28 10.09 12.82
CA TYR A 101 -7.37 9.65 11.94
C TYR A 101 -7.06 9.94 10.46
N ASP A 102 -6.63 11.16 10.15
CA ASP A 102 -6.30 11.54 8.77
C ASP A 102 -5.18 10.67 8.19
N LEU A 103 -4.14 10.38 8.98
CA LEU A 103 -3.06 9.49 8.57
C LEU A 103 -3.54 8.03 8.46
N SER A 104 -4.43 7.58 9.34
CA SER A 104 -5.09 6.27 9.25
C SER A 104 -5.94 6.15 7.99
N PHE A 105 -6.65 7.22 7.63
CA PHE A 105 -7.44 7.28 6.41
C PHE A 105 -6.56 7.26 5.14
N LEU A 106 -5.42 7.93 5.16
CA LEU A 106 -4.41 7.84 4.10
C LEU A 106 -3.89 6.40 3.95
N ILE A 107 -3.50 5.75 5.05
CA ILE A 107 -3.02 4.35 5.07
C ILE A 107 -4.09 3.42 4.49
N SER A 108 -5.34 3.60 4.89
CA SER A 108 -6.48 2.86 4.37
C SER A 108 -6.63 3.06 2.85
N ASN A 109 -6.57 4.30 2.38
CA ASN A 109 -6.64 4.59 0.94
C ASN A 109 -5.51 3.91 0.16
N PHE A 110 -4.28 3.93 0.67
CA PHE A 110 -3.15 3.28 0.01
C PHE A 110 -3.32 1.76 -0.08
N LEU A 111 -3.85 1.15 0.97
CA LEU A 111 -4.12 -0.29 0.97
C LEU A 111 -5.18 -0.65 -0.09
N PHE A 112 -6.30 0.07 -0.11
CA PHE A 112 -7.40 -0.22 -1.04
C PHE A 112 -7.10 0.16 -2.50
N ARG A 113 -6.07 0.97 -2.74
CA ARG A 113 -5.57 1.31 -4.10
C ARG A 113 -4.54 0.32 -4.62
N GLY A 114 -3.97 -0.52 -3.75
CA GLY A 114 -2.90 -1.45 -4.09
C GLY A 114 -3.30 -2.49 -5.15
N TYR A 115 -2.34 -2.93 -5.94
CA TYR A 115 -2.55 -3.96 -6.97
C TYR A 115 -3.03 -5.28 -6.37
N SER A 116 -2.42 -5.70 -5.26
CA SER A 116 -2.77 -6.95 -4.58
C SER A 116 -4.22 -6.93 -4.08
N HIS A 117 -4.65 -5.81 -3.48
CA HIS A 117 -6.04 -5.69 -3.02
C HIS A 117 -7.03 -5.75 -4.18
N ARG A 118 -6.70 -5.13 -5.32
CA ARG A 118 -7.51 -5.19 -6.53
C ARG A 118 -7.65 -6.64 -7.01
N GLU A 119 -6.55 -7.35 -7.17
CA GLU A 119 -6.57 -8.73 -7.66
C GLU A 119 -7.35 -9.66 -6.72
N ASP A 120 -7.15 -9.53 -5.41
CA ASP A 120 -7.89 -10.31 -4.41
C ASP A 120 -9.40 -10.02 -4.47
N THR A 121 -9.78 -8.75 -4.61
CA THR A 121 -11.18 -8.34 -4.71
C THR A 121 -11.82 -8.87 -6.00
N LEU A 122 -11.14 -8.77 -7.13
CA LEU A 122 -11.61 -9.30 -8.41
C LEU A 122 -11.77 -10.82 -8.37
N HIS A 123 -10.77 -11.51 -7.81
CA HIS A 123 -10.81 -12.96 -7.68
C HIS A 123 -11.98 -13.42 -6.80
N PHE A 124 -12.17 -12.78 -5.64
CA PHE A 124 -13.26 -13.07 -4.72
C PHE A 124 -14.64 -12.80 -5.37
N SER A 125 -14.79 -11.64 -6.01
CA SER A 125 -16.03 -11.25 -6.69
C SER A 125 -16.37 -12.19 -7.83
N LYS A 126 -15.38 -12.59 -8.61
CA LYS A 126 -15.54 -13.57 -9.68
C LYS A 126 -16.01 -14.92 -9.13
N LYS A 127 -15.36 -15.41 -8.09
CA LYS A 127 -15.73 -16.66 -7.43
C LYS A 127 -17.16 -16.64 -6.89
N MET A 128 -17.56 -15.54 -6.25
CA MET A 128 -18.95 -15.37 -5.78
C MET A 128 -19.96 -15.39 -6.94
N LEU A 129 -19.68 -14.70 -8.03
CA LEU A 129 -20.53 -14.70 -9.22
C LEU A 129 -20.59 -16.08 -9.86
N ASP A 130 -19.47 -16.77 -10.00
CA ASP A 130 -19.41 -18.15 -10.51
C ASP A 130 -20.28 -19.08 -9.63
N GLU A 131 -20.21 -18.98 -8.31
CA GLU A 131 -21.06 -19.76 -7.39
C GLU A 131 -22.57 -19.44 -7.52
N ILE A 132 -22.92 -18.16 -7.75
CA ILE A 132 -24.33 -17.75 -7.96
C ILE A 132 -24.84 -18.19 -9.33
N THR A 133 -23.98 -18.21 -10.32
CA THR A 133 -24.33 -18.57 -11.72
C THR A 133 -24.10 -20.03 -12.05
N ASP A 134 -23.58 -20.81 -11.10
CA ASP A 134 -23.35 -22.25 -11.30
C ASP A 134 -24.67 -22.96 -11.65
N GLY A 135 -24.66 -23.66 -12.78
CA GLY A 135 -25.86 -24.33 -13.33
C GLY A 135 -26.83 -23.43 -14.10
N LEU A 136 -26.56 -22.14 -14.27
CA LEU A 136 -27.33 -21.27 -15.16
C LEU A 136 -26.75 -21.28 -16.58
N ASP A 137 -27.66 -21.22 -17.57
CA ASP A 137 -27.24 -21.02 -18.96
C ASP A 137 -26.54 -19.67 -19.11
N LYS A 138 -25.52 -19.62 -19.99
CA LYS A 138 -24.70 -18.40 -20.20
C LYS A 138 -25.52 -17.18 -20.68
N ASP A 139 -26.69 -17.42 -21.23
CA ASP A 139 -27.59 -16.38 -21.71
C ASP A 139 -28.53 -15.84 -20.61
N VAL A 140 -28.42 -16.37 -19.38
CA VAL A 140 -29.20 -15.87 -18.24
C VAL A 140 -28.68 -14.52 -17.80
N THR A 141 -29.58 -13.54 -17.70
CA THR A 141 -29.27 -12.23 -17.18
C THR A 141 -29.55 -12.18 -15.68
N ILE A 142 -28.66 -11.52 -14.92
CA ILE A 142 -28.84 -11.24 -13.49
C ILE A 142 -29.43 -9.83 -13.39
N ASN A 143 -30.67 -9.72 -12.92
CA ASN A 143 -31.40 -8.44 -12.89
C ASN A 143 -31.40 -7.68 -14.25
N GLY A 144 -31.49 -8.41 -15.37
CA GLY A 144 -31.46 -7.82 -16.70
C GLY A 144 -30.08 -7.43 -17.23
N ILE A 145 -29.02 -7.76 -16.50
CA ILE A 145 -27.61 -7.49 -16.87
C ILE A 145 -26.95 -8.82 -17.29
N SER A 146 -26.15 -8.82 -18.35
CA SER A 146 -25.39 -10.01 -18.73
C SER A 146 -24.43 -10.41 -17.61
N GLN A 147 -24.06 -11.70 -17.56
CA GLN A 147 -23.05 -12.16 -16.58
C GLN A 147 -21.75 -11.37 -16.72
N GLU A 148 -21.32 -11.08 -17.94
CA GLU A 148 -20.12 -10.28 -18.22
C GLU A 148 -20.24 -8.85 -17.66
N ASP A 149 -21.39 -8.21 -17.83
CA ASP A 149 -21.61 -6.86 -17.30
C ASP A 149 -21.79 -6.87 -15.76
N ALA A 150 -22.35 -7.96 -15.20
CA ALA A 150 -22.40 -8.16 -13.76
C ALA A 150 -20.98 -8.29 -13.16
N TYR A 151 -20.05 -8.98 -13.83
CA TYR A 151 -18.65 -9.01 -13.41
C TYR A 151 -18.01 -7.62 -13.44
N LYS A 152 -18.25 -6.85 -14.50
CA LYS A 152 -17.75 -5.47 -14.61
C LYS A 152 -18.34 -4.56 -13.52
N GLU A 153 -19.62 -4.73 -13.20
CA GLU A 153 -20.29 -3.92 -12.16
C GLU A 153 -19.78 -4.26 -10.75
N VAL A 154 -19.51 -5.54 -10.47
CA VAL A 154 -18.89 -5.97 -9.21
C VAL A 154 -17.45 -5.46 -9.11
N GLU A 155 -16.67 -5.53 -10.19
CA GLU A 155 -15.34 -4.95 -10.26
C GLU A 155 -15.36 -3.46 -9.92
N LYS A 156 -16.27 -2.71 -10.52
CA LYS A 156 -16.47 -1.29 -10.35
C LYS A 156 -16.85 -0.92 -8.91
N THR A 157 -17.84 -1.63 -8.34
CA THR A 157 -18.37 -1.32 -7.00
C THR A 157 -17.40 -1.70 -5.88
N SER A 158 -16.62 -2.74 -6.07
CA SER A 158 -15.69 -3.22 -5.05
C SER A 158 -14.41 -2.42 -4.96
N TYR A 159 -14.02 -1.75 -6.04
CA TYR A 159 -12.65 -1.30 -6.22
C TYR A 159 -12.31 0.07 -5.64
N ALA A 160 -13.00 1.13 -6.04
CA ALA A 160 -12.53 2.48 -5.72
C ALA A 160 -13.44 3.26 -4.77
N THR A 161 -14.69 2.87 -4.65
CA THR A 161 -15.73 3.74 -4.11
C THR A 161 -16.29 3.29 -2.76
N ASN A 162 -15.85 2.17 -2.20
CA ASN A 162 -16.38 1.73 -0.92
C ASN A 162 -15.76 2.54 0.24
N GLN A 163 -16.26 3.78 0.36
CA GLN A 163 -15.86 4.69 1.42
C GLN A 163 -16.06 4.07 2.81
N ALA A 164 -17.13 3.30 3.00
CA ALA A 164 -17.42 2.65 4.27
C ALA A 164 -16.29 1.69 4.72
N PHE A 165 -15.69 0.94 3.80
CA PHE A 165 -14.54 0.09 4.14
C PHE A 165 -13.30 0.90 4.47
N ARG A 166 -13.04 1.98 3.74
CA ARG A 166 -11.91 2.86 4.01
C ARG A 166 -12.04 3.54 5.37
N ASP A 167 -13.22 4.07 5.67
CA ASP A 167 -13.53 4.68 6.96
C ASP A 167 -13.47 3.64 8.10
N GLY A 168 -14.00 2.45 7.86
CA GLY A 168 -13.95 1.34 8.82
C GLY A 168 -12.51 0.94 9.17
N LEU A 169 -11.64 0.79 8.18
CA LEU A 169 -10.23 0.51 8.41
C LEU A 169 -9.51 1.69 9.06
N ALA A 170 -9.78 2.92 8.64
CA ALA A 170 -9.20 4.12 9.24
C ALA A 170 -9.54 4.19 10.74
N ASN A 171 -10.81 3.98 11.09
CA ASN A 171 -11.24 3.89 12.49
C ASN A 171 -10.53 2.75 13.23
N ALA A 172 -10.47 1.56 12.66
CA ALA A 172 -9.76 0.44 13.28
C ALA A 172 -8.28 0.76 13.53
N LEU A 173 -7.61 1.44 12.62
CA LEU A 173 -6.22 1.86 12.76
C LEU A 173 -6.01 2.86 13.91
N THR A 174 -6.96 3.76 14.16
CA THR A 174 -6.85 4.70 15.30
C THR A 174 -6.86 3.99 16.65
N HIS A 175 -7.51 2.85 16.76
CA HIS A 175 -7.57 2.04 17.97
C HIS A 175 -6.40 1.08 18.11
N LYS A 176 -5.59 0.87 17.08
CA LYS A 176 -4.40 0.02 17.17
C LYS A 176 -3.29 0.68 17.99
N LYS A 177 -2.45 -0.17 18.57
CA LYS A 177 -1.15 0.26 19.05
C LYS A 177 -0.27 0.63 17.88
N TRP A 178 0.37 1.79 17.93
CA TRP A 178 1.30 2.27 16.92
C TRP A 178 2.74 2.20 17.43
N GLU A 179 3.57 1.45 16.75
CA GLU A 179 5.01 1.46 16.94
C GLU A 179 5.62 2.31 15.82
N VAL A 180 6.21 3.44 16.21
CA VAL A 180 6.87 4.36 15.28
C VAL A 180 8.36 4.09 15.28
N LEU A 181 8.85 3.55 14.18
CA LEU A 181 10.28 3.29 13.99
C LEU A 181 10.94 4.56 13.43
N ILE A 182 11.91 5.09 14.16
CA ILE A 182 12.65 6.31 13.80
C ILE A 182 14.04 5.91 13.33
N ASN A 183 14.39 6.29 12.12
CA ASN A 183 15.65 5.98 11.46
C ASN A 183 16.32 7.24 10.92
N LEU A 184 17.35 7.70 11.59
CA LEU A 184 18.16 8.84 11.14
C LEU A 184 19.46 8.40 10.46
N ASN A 185 19.59 7.14 10.11
CA ASN A 185 20.75 6.60 9.41
C ASN A 185 20.81 7.13 7.97
N GLU A 186 21.93 7.75 7.60
CA GLU A 186 22.07 8.33 6.27
C GLU A 186 22.32 7.29 5.18
N LYS A 187 22.84 6.12 5.54
CA LYS A 187 23.21 5.05 4.60
C LYS A 187 22.11 4.00 4.42
N TYR A 188 21.48 3.60 5.53
CA TYR A 188 20.45 2.56 5.54
C TYR A 188 19.11 3.20 5.83
N LYS A 189 18.25 3.29 4.83
CA LYS A 189 16.98 3.99 4.89
C LYS A 189 15.82 3.03 4.69
N PHE A 190 14.64 3.43 5.13
CA PHE A 190 13.42 2.75 4.73
C PHE A 190 13.16 2.95 3.24
N ILE A 191 12.56 1.95 2.60
CA ILE A 191 12.18 1.95 1.18
C ILE A 191 10.66 2.03 1.06
N THR A 192 10.15 2.22 -0.14
CA THR A 192 8.73 2.02 -0.46
C THR A 192 8.58 1.06 -1.63
N SER A 193 7.34 0.77 -2.03
CA SER A 193 7.06 -0.14 -3.14
C SER A 193 5.79 0.29 -3.90
N ASP A 194 5.41 -0.51 -4.87
CA ASP A 194 4.12 -0.43 -5.56
C ASP A 194 2.93 -0.85 -4.66
N GLU A 195 3.23 -1.41 -3.48
CA GLU A 195 2.31 -1.63 -2.36
C GLU A 195 2.80 -0.82 -1.16
N PRO A 196 2.42 0.47 -1.03
CA PRO A 196 2.99 1.36 -0.02
C PRO A 196 2.52 1.04 1.41
N VAL A 197 1.46 0.28 1.56
CA VAL A 197 1.00 -0.28 2.84
C VAL A 197 1.03 -1.78 2.75
N ILE A 198 1.77 -2.38 3.67
CA ILE A 198 1.85 -3.84 3.77
C ILE A 198 0.96 -4.31 4.90
N GLN A 199 0.24 -5.38 4.63
CA GLN A 199 -0.63 -6.02 5.59
C GLN A 199 -0.24 -7.47 5.78
N TYR A 200 -0.11 -7.89 7.04
CA TYR A 200 0.24 -9.29 7.36
C TYR A 200 -0.43 -9.76 8.64
N VAL A 201 -0.59 -11.08 8.72
CA VAL A 201 -1.18 -11.73 9.90
C VAL A 201 -0.12 -11.80 11.01
N PRO A 202 -0.35 -11.20 12.19
CA PRO A 202 0.58 -11.32 13.31
C PRO A 202 0.62 -12.76 13.83
N ASP A 203 1.75 -13.16 14.42
CA ASP A 203 1.98 -14.55 14.81
C ASP A 203 0.94 -15.10 15.79
N PHE A 204 0.42 -14.27 16.70
CA PHE A 204 -0.63 -14.69 17.62
C PHE A 204 -1.94 -15.03 16.89
N ALA A 205 -2.27 -14.34 15.82
CA ALA A 205 -3.49 -14.53 15.04
C ALA A 205 -3.40 -15.73 14.08
N LYS A 206 -2.20 -16.19 13.73
CA LYS A 206 -2.01 -17.39 12.90
C LYS A 206 -2.62 -18.64 13.52
N LYS A 207 -2.77 -18.68 14.84
CA LYS A 207 -3.42 -19.77 15.58
C LYS A 207 -4.96 -19.76 15.49
N TRP A 208 -5.53 -18.68 14.95
CA TRP A 208 -6.96 -18.43 14.88
C TRP A 208 -7.37 -18.08 13.44
N PRO A 209 -7.52 -19.07 12.56
CA PRO A 209 -7.74 -18.82 11.12
C PRO A 209 -8.92 -17.91 10.82
N MET A 210 -9.99 -17.95 11.64
CA MET A 210 -11.17 -17.09 11.45
C MET A 210 -10.88 -15.60 11.66
N PHE A 211 -9.79 -15.23 12.35
CA PHE A 211 -9.38 -13.84 12.54
C PHE A 211 -8.32 -13.40 11.55
N SER A 212 -7.70 -14.33 10.84
CA SER A 212 -6.58 -14.03 9.93
C SER A 212 -6.99 -13.21 8.70
N THR A 213 -8.27 -13.14 8.39
CA THR A 213 -8.83 -12.34 7.28
C THR A 213 -9.41 -11.00 7.71
N SER A 214 -9.47 -10.74 9.03
CA SER A 214 -10.03 -9.49 9.53
C SER A 214 -8.98 -8.37 9.50
N TYR A 215 -9.27 -7.28 8.78
CA TYR A 215 -8.45 -6.07 8.76
C TYR A 215 -8.16 -5.50 10.16
N VAL A 216 -9.05 -5.74 11.12
CA VAL A 216 -8.90 -5.30 12.52
C VAL A 216 -7.70 -6.00 13.17
N VAL A 217 -7.54 -7.31 12.92
CA VAL A 217 -6.49 -8.13 13.56
C VAL A 217 -5.15 -8.06 12.84
N MET A 218 -5.17 -7.82 11.52
CA MET A 218 -3.95 -7.75 10.72
C MET A 218 -3.06 -6.59 11.17
N THR A 219 -1.75 -6.77 11.09
CA THR A 219 -0.77 -5.70 11.29
C THR A 219 -0.57 -4.95 9.98
N GLN A 220 -0.60 -3.62 10.02
CA GLN A 220 -0.24 -2.77 8.90
C GLN A 220 1.15 -2.16 9.14
N LEU A 221 1.99 -2.24 8.11
CA LEU A 221 3.29 -1.57 8.08
C LEU A 221 3.26 -0.51 6.96
N PHE A 222 3.55 0.71 7.33
CA PHE A 222 3.61 1.86 6.43
C PHE A 222 4.92 2.63 6.62
N HIS A 223 5.74 2.68 5.58
CA HIS A 223 6.90 3.57 5.56
C HIS A 223 6.45 4.95 5.10
N LEU A 224 6.30 5.87 6.05
CA LEU A 224 5.91 7.26 5.80
C LEU A 224 6.97 8.00 4.97
N SER A 225 8.25 7.71 5.25
CA SER A 225 9.41 8.29 4.61
C SER A 225 10.65 7.40 4.80
N PRO A 226 11.80 7.74 4.22
CA PRO A 226 13.09 7.07 4.50
C PRO A 226 13.49 7.06 5.98
N LYS A 227 12.88 7.93 6.79
CA LYS A 227 13.21 8.13 8.21
C LYS A 227 12.18 7.58 9.19
N VAL A 228 10.95 7.41 8.76
CA VAL A 228 9.84 7.04 9.65
C VAL A 228 9.04 5.89 9.07
N ALA A 229 8.87 4.83 9.87
CA ALA A 229 7.94 3.75 9.58
C ALA A 229 6.93 3.59 10.73
N ILE A 230 5.72 3.21 10.41
CA ILE A 230 4.62 3.00 11.35
C ILE A 230 4.19 1.54 11.25
N VAL A 231 4.14 0.85 12.39
CA VAL A 231 3.59 -0.49 12.54
C VAL A 231 2.34 -0.38 13.39
N ALA A 232 1.18 -0.58 12.80
CA ALA A 232 -0.10 -0.56 13.50
C ALA A 232 -0.57 -1.99 13.78
N THR A 233 -0.55 -2.41 15.04
CA THR A 233 -0.86 -3.77 15.46
C THR A 233 -2.03 -3.78 16.43
N PHE A 234 -2.96 -4.70 16.23
CA PHE A 234 -3.98 -4.98 17.23
C PHE A 234 -3.34 -5.70 18.43
N GLN A 235 -3.42 -5.09 19.59
CA GLN A 235 -3.01 -5.69 20.87
C GLN A 235 -4.10 -5.45 21.90
N PRO A 236 -4.78 -6.50 22.36
CA PRO A 236 -5.74 -6.38 23.47
C PRO A 236 -5.10 -5.70 24.67
N ASN A 237 -5.79 -4.77 25.30
CA ASN A 237 -5.34 -3.96 26.46
C ASN A 237 -4.27 -2.88 26.16
N HIS A 238 -3.89 -2.67 24.89
CA HIS A 238 -2.94 -1.62 24.48
C HIS A 238 -3.54 -0.74 23.37
N GLU A 239 -4.85 -0.59 23.38
CA GLU A 239 -5.57 0.18 22.36
C GLU A 239 -5.15 1.65 22.39
N GLY A 240 -4.84 2.18 21.20
CA GLY A 240 -4.45 3.57 21.03
C GLY A 240 -3.06 3.95 21.55
N GLU A 241 -2.30 3.02 22.13
CA GLU A 241 -0.95 3.28 22.63
C GLU A 241 0.06 3.58 21.53
N TRP A 242 1.11 4.26 21.92
CA TRP A 242 2.22 4.65 21.05
C TRP A 242 3.54 4.23 21.67
N ASP A 243 4.37 3.56 20.87
CA ASP A 243 5.78 3.32 21.15
C ASP A 243 6.65 4.01 20.11
N PHE A 244 7.69 4.70 20.55
CA PHE A 244 8.69 5.32 19.69
C PHE A 244 10.01 4.57 19.81
N ILE A 245 10.44 3.94 18.73
CA ILE A 245 11.59 3.05 18.70
C ILE A 245 12.66 3.65 17.80
N ASP A 246 13.78 4.08 18.36
CA ASP A 246 14.93 4.52 17.60
C ASP A 246 15.67 3.29 17.04
N VAL A 247 15.71 3.20 15.72
CA VAL A 247 16.38 2.13 14.99
C VAL A 247 17.61 2.63 14.19
N THR A 248 18.01 3.88 14.37
CA THR A 248 19.12 4.53 13.64
C THR A 248 20.38 3.69 13.60
N ASN A 249 20.73 3.07 14.72
CA ASN A 249 21.90 2.19 14.83
C ASN A 249 21.57 0.69 14.75
N LYS A 250 20.32 0.33 14.47
CA LYS A 250 19.82 -1.06 14.41
C LYS A 250 19.61 -1.46 12.95
N VAL A 251 20.71 -1.58 12.20
CA VAL A 251 20.68 -1.86 10.75
C VAL A 251 19.86 -3.10 10.43
N ASP A 252 19.93 -4.14 11.27
CA ASP A 252 19.15 -5.38 11.08
C ASP A 252 17.62 -5.12 11.13
N LYS A 253 17.17 -4.22 12.01
CA LYS A 253 15.75 -3.86 12.09
C LYS A 253 15.28 -3.09 10.87
N ILE A 254 16.10 -2.18 10.35
CA ILE A 254 15.82 -1.47 9.10
C ILE A 254 15.76 -2.46 7.94
N PHE A 255 16.72 -3.39 7.89
CA PHE A 255 16.78 -4.42 6.86
C PHE A 255 15.57 -5.36 6.92
N GLU A 256 15.18 -5.84 8.11
CA GLU A 256 13.99 -6.66 8.35
C GLU A 256 12.71 -5.95 7.87
N SER A 257 12.55 -4.67 8.22
CA SER A 257 11.41 -3.87 7.78
C SER A 257 11.36 -3.74 6.25
N ASN A 258 12.49 -3.46 5.63
CA ASN A 258 12.61 -3.35 4.18
C ASN A 258 12.37 -4.70 3.47
N LEU A 259 12.82 -5.82 4.04
CA LEU A 259 12.54 -7.15 3.51
C LEU A 259 11.04 -7.48 3.52
N LYS A 260 10.30 -7.04 4.54
CA LYS A 260 8.85 -7.18 4.54
C LYS A 260 8.25 -6.46 3.34
N TYR A 261 8.69 -5.24 3.04
CA TYR A 261 8.24 -4.55 1.83
C TYR A 261 8.52 -5.35 0.56
N ILE A 262 9.75 -5.88 0.39
CA ILE A 262 10.10 -6.70 -0.77
C ILE A 262 9.18 -7.93 -0.89
N ASN A 263 8.92 -8.62 0.22
CA ASN A 263 8.16 -9.88 0.22
C ASN A 263 6.66 -9.68 -0.06
N TYR A 264 6.13 -8.48 0.20
CA TYR A 264 4.71 -8.17 0.03
C TYR A 264 4.45 -7.17 -1.11
N SER A 265 5.49 -6.71 -1.81
CA SER A 265 5.32 -5.87 -3.00
C SER A 265 4.81 -6.69 -4.17
N TYR A 266 4.02 -6.07 -5.02
CA TYR A 266 3.48 -6.71 -6.21
C TYR A 266 4.58 -7.01 -7.24
N LYS A 267 5.40 -6.00 -7.56
CA LYS A 267 6.43 -6.11 -8.60
C LYS A 267 7.67 -5.27 -8.37
N TYR A 268 7.52 -4.11 -7.75
CA TYR A 268 8.59 -3.12 -7.67
C TYR A 268 8.75 -2.53 -6.27
N ALA A 269 10.01 -2.33 -5.87
CA ALA A 269 10.37 -1.52 -4.71
C ALA A 269 11.21 -0.31 -5.13
N TYR A 270 11.13 0.78 -4.35
CA TYR A 270 11.71 2.08 -4.68
C TYR A 270 12.51 2.65 -3.50
N ALA A 271 13.66 3.23 -3.81
CA ALA A 271 14.54 3.88 -2.83
C ALA A 271 15.26 5.09 -3.43
N ASP A 272 15.85 5.91 -2.57
CA ASP A 272 16.72 7.01 -2.98
C ASP A 272 18.06 6.55 -3.60
N SER A 273 18.44 5.30 -3.32
CA SER A 273 19.67 4.69 -3.80
C SER A 273 19.52 3.19 -3.97
N ASP A 274 20.42 2.59 -4.74
CA ASP A 274 20.47 1.14 -5.00
C ASP A 274 21.19 0.33 -3.91
N HIS A 275 21.72 1.00 -2.90
CA HIS A 275 22.58 0.36 -1.90
C HIS A 275 21.91 -0.81 -1.15
N PHE A 276 20.66 -0.63 -0.72
CA PHE A 276 19.91 -1.71 -0.09
C PHE A 276 19.60 -2.84 -1.09
N PHE A 277 19.19 -2.49 -2.30
CA PHE A 277 18.85 -3.45 -3.34
C PHE A 277 20.05 -4.31 -3.76
N GLN A 278 21.24 -3.70 -3.86
CA GLN A 278 22.45 -4.46 -4.18
C GLN A 278 22.77 -5.48 -3.09
N LYS A 279 22.67 -5.09 -1.82
CA LYS A 279 22.88 -6.02 -0.70
C LYS A 279 21.88 -7.19 -0.71
N LEU A 280 20.61 -6.91 -1.03
CA LEU A 280 19.60 -7.94 -1.14
C LEU A 280 19.93 -8.93 -2.27
N ILE A 281 20.30 -8.43 -3.45
CA ILE A 281 20.68 -9.27 -4.59
C ILE A 281 21.90 -10.13 -4.25
N ASP A 282 22.91 -9.55 -3.61
CA ASP A 282 24.12 -10.26 -3.19
C ASP A 282 23.80 -11.38 -2.19
N PHE A 283 22.86 -11.12 -1.26
CA PHE A 283 22.41 -12.09 -0.27
C PHE A 283 21.65 -13.27 -0.94
N GLU A 284 20.69 -12.97 -1.80
CA GLU A 284 19.90 -13.99 -2.52
C GLU A 284 20.77 -14.83 -3.46
N SER A 285 21.76 -14.19 -4.10
CA SER A 285 22.71 -14.90 -4.98
C SER A 285 23.56 -15.90 -4.19
N LYS A 286 24.03 -15.53 -2.99
CA LYS A 286 24.81 -16.41 -2.12
C LYS A 286 23.98 -17.61 -1.65
N LYS A 287 22.73 -17.39 -1.28
CA LYS A 287 21.80 -18.45 -0.84
C LYS A 287 21.59 -19.48 -1.95
N ARG A 288 21.29 -19.03 -3.17
CA ARG A 288 21.11 -19.93 -4.33
C ARG A 288 22.35 -20.79 -4.63
N ASN A 289 23.54 -20.22 -4.49
CA ASN A 289 24.79 -20.95 -4.70
C ASN A 289 25.06 -22.00 -3.60
N GLN A 290 24.53 -21.83 -2.39
CA GLN A 290 24.62 -22.82 -1.31
C GLN A 290 23.62 -23.97 -1.46
N ASP A 291 22.43 -23.68 -1.99
CA ASP A 291 21.39 -24.68 -2.22
C ASP A 291 21.68 -25.59 -3.45
N THR A 292 22.69 -25.24 -4.26
CA THR A 292 23.13 -25.98 -5.46
C THR A 292 24.40 -26.82 -5.22
N GLN A 293 24.99 -26.78 -4.05
CA GLN A 293 26.10 -27.63 -3.60
C GLN A 293 25.63 -28.73 -2.64
#